data_6167c120f57df0353041315e98d50194
#
_entry.id   6167c120f57df0353041315e98d50194
#
_cell.length_a   1.000
_cell.length_b   1.000
_cell.length_c   1.000
_cell.angle_alpha   90.00
_cell.angle_beta   90.00
_cell.angle_gamma   90.00
#
_symmetry.space_group_name_H-M   'P 1'
#
loop_
_entity.id
_entity.type
_entity.pdbx_description
1 polymer ?
#
loop_
_entity_poly.entity_id
_entity_poly.type
_entity_poly.pdbx_seq_one_letter_code
_entity_poly.pdbx_strand_id
1 'polypeptide(L)'
;KFVLISPEELSVPEYIKTETLDKKGIPYKEVRTIEEAISELDVLYMTRIQRERFADKEEYERLKNSFVLDLPKLETAKPDLCIMHPLPRVNEISTKVDNDPRACYFDQALCGKFIRMALILKLLAETPMLLSETCECEHEEELVNKVFCDNPRCITSIEQEIDHVFRYTDKENGICRCVYCEAQKKI
;
A
#
# COMPACT_ATOMS: atom_id res chain seq x y z
N LYS A 1 -9.74 1.01 -20.74
CA LYS A 1 -10.35 2.21 -20.15
C LYS A 1 -10.39 2.05 -18.64
N PHE A 2 -10.01 3.10 -17.90
CA PHE A 2 -10.21 3.14 -16.46
C PHE A 2 -11.46 3.94 -16.07
N VAL A 3 -12.11 3.51 -14.99
CA VAL A 3 -13.14 4.29 -14.30
C VAL A 3 -12.64 4.48 -12.87
N LEU A 4 -12.40 5.72 -12.50
CA LEU A 4 -11.92 6.10 -11.18
C LEU A 4 -13.15 6.48 -10.35
N ILE A 5 -13.44 5.69 -9.31
CA ILE A 5 -14.62 5.85 -8.46
C ILE A 5 -14.14 6.28 -7.09
N SER A 6 -14.37 7.52 -6.71
CA SER A 6 -13.97 8.06 -5.41
C SER A 6 -14.78 9.30 -5.03
N PRO A 7 -14.93 9.62 -3.73
CA PRO A 7 -15.40 10.94 -3.34
C PRO A 7 -14.39 12.01 -3.79
N GLU A 8 -14.80 13.25 -3.82
CA GLU A 8 -13.98 14.35 -4.30
C GLU A 8 -12.68 14.48 -3.51
N GLU A 9 -12.78 14.32 -2.21
CA GLU A 9 -11.69 14.44 -1.23
C GLU A 9 -10.59 13.36 -1.41
N LEU A 10 -10.94 12.23 -2.04
CA LEU A 10 -10.04 11.11 -2.31
C LEU A 10 -9.77 10.92 -3.80
N SER A 11 -9.99 11.94 -4.61
CA SER A 11 -9.71 11.90 -6.05
C SER A 11 -8.22 11.59 -6.31
N VAL A 12 -7.97 10.89 -7.41
CA VAL A 12 -6.60 10.61 -7.85
C VAL A 12 -5.89 11.94 -8.11
N PRO A 13 -4.68 12.16 -7.55
CA PRO A 13 -3.93 13.39 -7.76
C PRO A 13 -3.70 13.71 -9.24
N GLU A 14 -3.78 14.98 -9.60
CA GLU A 14 -3.70 15.43 -11.00
C GLU A 14 -2.40 15.00 -11.69
N TYR A 15 -1.28 15.02 -10.97
CA TYR A 15 0.00 14.60 -11.52
C TYR A 15 0.01 13.11 -11.94
N ILE A 16 -0.74 12.22 -11.27
CA ILE A 16 -0.86 10.81 -11.65
C ILE A 16 -1.69 10.68 -12.93
N LYS A 17 -2.77 11.46 -13.06
CA LYS A 17 -3.60 11.48 -14.26
C LYS A 17 -2.77 11.96 -15.46
N THR A 18 -2.12 13.10 -15.35
CA THR A 18 -1.33 13.71 -16.44
C THR A 18 -0.08 12.89 -16.78
N GLU A 19 0.68 12.45 -15.77
CA GLU A 19 1.96 11.77 -16.03
C GLU A 19 1.83 10.29 -16.35
N THR A 20 0.74 9.65 -15.95
CA THR A 20 0.57 8.22 -16.18
C THR A 20 -0.52 7.94 -17.21
N LEU A 21 -1.71 8.47 -17.03
CA LEU A 21 -2.84 8.13 -17.90
C LEU A 21 -2.75 8.88 -19.23
N ASP A 22 -2.64 10.20 -19.20
CA ASP A 22 -2.61 11.04 -20.39
C ASP A 22 -1.35 10.80 -21.23
N LYS A 23 -0.17 10.76 -20.63
CA LYS A 23 1.09 10.47 -21.34
C LYS A 23 1.08 9.11 -22.04
N LYS A 24 0.38 8.13 -21.49
CA LYS A 24 0.24 6.78 -22.09
C LYS A 24 -0.98 6.64 -23.00
N GLY A 25 -1.77 7.71 -23.18
CA GLY A 25 -2.99 7.68 -23.96
C GLY A 25 -4.06 6.72 -23.43
N ILE A 26 -4.10 6.52 -22.10
CA ILE A 26 -5.04 5.60 -21.46
C ILE A 26 -6.34 6.36 -21.18
N PRO A 27 -7.47 6.00 -21.83
CA PRO A 27 -8.73 6.68 -21.60
C PRO A 27 -9.26 6.37 -20.19
N TYR A 28 -9.67 7.40 -19.47
CA TYR A 28 -10.29 7.26 -18.15
C TYR A 28 -11.50 8.20 -18.02
N LYS A 29 -12.35 7.90 -17.03
CA LYS A 29 -13.38 8.82 -16.53
C LYS A 29 -13.40 8.78 -15.01
N GLU A 30 -13.82 9.86 -14.39
CA GLU A 30 -14.06 9.94 -12.95
C GLU A 30 -15.56 9.96 -12.67
N VAL A 31 -15.97 9.20 -11.68
CA VAL A 31 -17.35 9.17 -11.16
C VAL A 31 -17.34 9.18 -9.63
N ARG A 32 -18.44 9.54 -9.03
CA ARG A 32 -18.53 9.74 -7.59
C ARG A 32 -19.18 8.59 -6.84
N THR A 33 -19.89 7.72 -7.55
CA THR A 33 -20.58 6.57 -6.95
C THR A 33 -20.33 5.30 -7.77
N ILE A 34 -20.50 4.15 -7.13
CA ILE A 34 -20.39 2.84 -7.83
C ILE A 34 -21.50 2.70 -8.84
N GLU A 35 -22.69 3.14 -8.50
CA GLU A 35 -23.90 3.02 -9.29
C GLU A 35 -23.79 3.73 -10.65
N GLU A 36 -23.01 4.80 -10.74
CA GLU A 36 -22.80 5.54 -11.99
C GLU A 36 -21.99 4.75 -13.04
N ALA A 37 -21.28 3.72 -12.61
CA ALA A 37 -20.35 3.00 -13.48
C ALA A 37 -20.58 1.50 -13.54
N ILE A 38 -21.18 0.89 -12.55
CA ILE A 38 -21.19 -0.55 -12.34
C ILE A 38 -21.70 -1.36 -13.55
N SER A 39 -22.65 -0.80 -14.30
CA SER A 39 -23.22 -1.46 -15.49
C SER A 39 -22.26 -1.56 -16.68
N GLU A 40 -21.21 -0.74 -16.71
CA GLU A 40 -20.21 -0.77 -17.79
C GLU A 40 -18.92 -1.51 -17.44
N LEU A 41 -18.69 -1.83 -16.16
CA LEU A 41 -17.45 -2.41 -15.69
C LEU A 41 -17.32 -3.89 -16.08
N ASP A 42 -16.10 -4.30 -16.45
CA ASP A 42 -15.71 -5.68 -16.59
C ASP A 42 -14.99 -6.16 -15.33
N VAL A 43 -14.28 -5.25 -14.67
CA VAL A 43 -13.60 -5.49 -13.39
C VAL A 43 -13.91 -4.36 -12.43
N LEU A 44 -14.37 -4.68 -11.24
CA LEU A 44 -14.51 -3.77 -10.12
C LEU A 44 -13.45 -4.09 -9.05
N TYR A 45 -12.43 -3.26 -8.96
CA TYR A 45 -11.40 -3.41 -7.94
C TYR A 45 -11.76 -2.53 -6.74
N MET A 46 -12.30 -3.15 -5.68
CA MET A 46 -12.66 -2.45 -4.44
C MET A 46 -11.45 -2.27 -3.54
N THR A 47 -11.39 -1.15 -2.85
CA THR A 47 -10.41 -0.87 -1.80
C THR A 47 -11.12 -0.25 -0.59
N ARG A 48 -10.56 -0.43 0.59
CA ARG A 48 -11.07 0.24 1.79
C ARG A 48 -10.74 1.73 1.76
N ILE A 49 -11.60 2.53 2.38
CA ILE A 49 -11.27 3.92 2.69
C ILE A 49 -10.28 3.92 3.86
N GLN A 50 -9.08 4.44 3.62
CA GLN A 50 -7.98 4.42 4.58
C GLN A 50 -8.14 5.59 5.57
N ARG A 51 -8.48 5.27 6.83
CA ARG A 51 -8.61 6.26 7.90
C ARG A 51 -7.36 7.11 8.08
N GLU A 52 -6.21 6.51 7.83
CA GLU A 52 -4.89 7.12 8.01
C GLU A 52 -4.65 8.32 7.07
N ARG A 53 -5.46 8.46 6.02
CA ARG A 53 -5.37 9.56 5.05
C ARG A 53 -6.21 10.78 5.41
N PHE A 54 -7.07 10.66 6.41
CA PHE A 54 -7.93 11.76 6.85
C PHE A 54 -7.29 12.49 8.03
N ALA A 55 -7.16 13.79 7.91
CA ALA A 55 -6.76 14.66 9.02
C ALA A 55 -7.90 14.82 10.03
N ASP A 56 -9.14 14.83 9.55
CA ASP A 56 -10.36 14.95 10.34
C ASP A 56 -11.07 13.59 10.49
N LYS A 57 -11.39 13.26 11.74
CA LYS A 57 -12.14 12.04 12.06
C LYS A 57 -13.61 12.11 11.63
N GLU A 58 -14.21 13.29 11.66
CA GLU A 58 -15.61 13.50 11.28
C GLU A 58 -15.81 13.28 9.78
N GLU A 59 -14.86 13.74 8.98
CA GLU A 59 -14.85 13.52 7.53
C GLU A 59 -14.74 12.02 7.20
N TYR A 60 -13.85 11.30 7.88
CA TYR A 60 -13.76 9.85 7.74
C TYR A 60 -15.06 9.15 8.11
N GLU A 61 -15.70 9.50 9.24
CA GLU A 61 -16.97 8.90 9.69
C GLU A 61 -18.10 9.12 8.67
N ARG A 62 -18.10 10.27 8.00
CA ARG A 62 -19.06 10.58 6.92
C ARG A 62 -18.85 9.72 5.68
N LEU A 63 -17.60 9.47 5.32
CA LEU A 63 -17.24 8.83 4.05
C LEU A 63 -17.03 7.30 4.16
N LYS A 64 -16.74 6.76 5.35
CA LYS A 64 -16.39 5.34 5.52
C LYS A 64 -17.43 4.34 4.99
N ASN A 65 -18.69 4.74 4.91
CA ASN A 65 -19.79 3.90 4.43
C ASN A 65 -20.31 4.30 3.03
N SER A 66 -19.68 5.26 2.36
CA SER A 66 -20.14 5.76 1.06
C SER A 66 -19.93 4.75 -0.08
N PHE A 67 -18.99 3.84 0.06
CA PHE A 67 -18.60 2.89 -0.98
C PHE A 67 -18.75 1.44 -0.49
N VAL A 68 -19.92 1.11 0.03
CA VAL A 68 -20.24 -0.28 0.39
C VAL A 68 -20.85 -0.98 -0.82
N LEU A 69 -20.21 -2.08 -1.25
CA LEU A 69 -20.76 -2.95 -2.29
C LEU A 69 -21.69 -3.98 -1.64
N ASP A 70 -22.93 -4.04 -2.10
CA ASP A 70 -23.96 -4.96 -1.67
C ASP A 70 -24.68 -5.62 -2.86
N LEU A 71 -25.55 -6.58 -2.59
CA LEU A 71 -26.28 -7.29 -3.66
C LEU A 71 -27.19 -6.39 -4.50
N PRO A 72 -27.93 -5.41 -3.95
CA PRO A 72 -28.75 -4.51 -4.74
C PRO A 72 -27.95 -3.73 -5.80
N LYS A 73 -26.75 -3.28 -5.49
CA LYS A 73 -25.87 -2.60 -6.46
C LYS A 73 -25.41 -3.52 -7.60
N LEU A 74 -25.31 -4.81 -7.32
CA LEU A 74 -24.91 -5.81 -8.31
C LEU A 74 -26.04 -6.22 -9.27
N GLU A 75 -27.28 -5.81 -9.04
CA GLU A 75 -28.39 -6.13 -9.94
C GLU A 75 -28.23 -5.52 -11.34
N THR A 76 -27.62 -4.34 -11.43
CA THR A 76 -27.36 -3.65 -12.70
C THR A 76 -25.98 -3.94 -13.28
N ALA A 77 -25.16 -4.70 -12.58
CA ALA A 77 -23.83 -5.08 -13.03
C ALA A 77 -23.88 -6.15 -14.13
N LYS A 78 -22.82 -6.22 -14.94
CA LYS A 78 -22.68 -7.30 -15.92
C LYS A 78 -22.64 -8.68 -15.24
N PRO A 79 -23.16 -9.72 -15.90
CA PRO A 79 -23.15 -11.09 -15.34
C PRO A 79 -21.75 -11.67 -15.21
N ASP A 80 -20.78 -11.17 -15.99
CA ASP A 80 -19.37 -11.57 -16.03
C ASP A 80 -18.44 -10.57 -15.34
N LEU A 81 -18.99 -9.60 -14.57
CA LEU A 81 -18.19 -8.69 -13.76
C LEU A 81 -17.24 -9.46 -12.82
N CYS A 82 -15.97 -9.12 -12.80
CA CYS A 82 -15.02 -9.66 -11.82
C CYS A 82 -14.85 -8.68 -10.65
N ILE A 83 -15.28 -9.07 -9.45
CA ILE A 83 -15.15 -8.26 -8.23
C ILE A 83 -13.86 -8.66 -7.52
N MET A 84 -12.96 -7.71 -7.36
CA MET A 84 -11.64 -7.88 -6.75
C MET A 84 -11.50 -7.01 -5.49
N HIS A 85 -10.69 -7.50 -4.54
CA HIS A 85 -10.34 -6.77 -3.32
C HIS A 85 -9.04 -7.35 -2.73
N PRO A 86 -8.10 -6.51 -2.28
CA PRO A 86 -6.80 -7.01 -1.78
C PRO A 86 -6.89 -7.74 -0.43
N LEU A 87 -8.04 -7.70 0.25
CA LEU A 87 -8.25 -8.23 1.61
C LEU A 87 -7.13 -7.82 2.61
N PRO A 88 -7.41 -7.73 3.91
CA PRO A 88 -8.73 -7.92 4.53
C PRO A 88 -9.69 -6.76 4.27
N ARG A 89 -10.97 -7.06 4.17
CA ARG A 89 -12.03 -6.04 4.14
C ARG A 89 -12.51 -5.70 5.56
N VAL A 90 -13.15 -4.54 5.71
CA VAL A 90 -13.85 -4.13 6.93
C VAL A 90 -15.36 -4.15 6.67
N ASN A 91 -15.89 -3.17 5.93
CA ASN A 91 -17.31 -3.04 5.63
C ASN A 91 -17.58 -2.66 4.16
N GLU A 92 -16.54 -2.44 3.37
CA GLU A 92 -16.64 -1.97 1.98
C GLU A 92 -17.23 -2.99 1.02
N ILE A 93 -17.27 -4.27 1.40
CA ILE A 93 -18.02 -5.33 0.71
C ILE A 93 -18.85 -6.08 1.72
N SER A 94 -20.15 -6.13 1.51
CA SER A 94 -21.07 -6.92 2.32
C SER A 94 -20.73 -8.41 2.25
N THR A 95 -20.77 -9.12 3.38
CA THR A 95 -20.57 -10.58 3.42
C THR A 95 -21.57 -11.36 2.58
N LYS A 96 -22.72 -10.78 2.27
CA LYS A 96 -23.70 -11.41 1.37
C LYS A 96 -23.19 -11.56 -0.07
N VAL A 97 -22.21 -10.74 -0.47
CA VAL A 97 -21.58 -10.79 -1.80
C VAL A 97 -20.61 -11.99 -1.92
N ASP A 98 -20.20 -12.61 -0.82
CA ASP A 98 -19.24 -13.72 -0.83
C ASP A 98 -19.72 -14.95 -1.62
N ASN A 99 -21.04 -15.13 -1.70
CA ASN A 99 -21.65 -16.23 -2.44
C ASN A 99 -22.02 -15.85 -3.89
N ASP A 100 -21.78 -14.62 -4.31
CA ASP A 100 -22.02 -14.20 -5.68
C ASP A 100 -20.91 -14.79 -6.59
N PRO A 101 -21.24 -15.40 -7.73
CA PRO A 101 -20.25 -16.01 -8.63
C PRO A 101 -19.24 -15.02 -9.20
N ARG A 102 -19.52 -13.71 -9.12
CA ARG A 102 -18.63 -12.63 -9.54
C ARG A 102 -17.59 -12.24 -8.48
N ALA A 103 -17.70 -12.78 -7.26
CA ALA A 103 -16.77 -12.50 -6.15
C ALA A 103 -15.45 -13.24 -6.31
N CYS A 104 -14.45 -12.61 -6.93
CA CYS A 104 -13.14 -13.21 -7.24
C CYS A 104 -12.07 -12.93 -6.18
N TYR A 105 -12.36 -12.17 -5.14
CA TYR A 105 -11.34 -11.67 -4.20
C TYR A 105 -10.71 -12.75 -3.31
N PHE A 106 -11.37 -13.87 -3.04
CA PHE A 106 -10.75 -14.99 -2.30
C PHE A 106 -9.73 -15.73 -3.18
N ASP A 107 -10.09 -16.00 -4.44
CA ASP A 107 -9.16 -16.60 -5.41
C ASP A 107 -8.00 -15.64 -5.71
N GLN A 108 -8.28 -14.34 -5.81
CA GLN A 108 -7.25 -13.32 -5.93
C GLN A 108 -6.26 -13.37 -4.75
N ALA A 109 -6.73 -13.51 -3.52
CA ALA A 109 -5.85 -13.61 -2.34
C ALA A 109 -4.96 -14.84 -2.41
N LEU A 110 -5.50 -15.98 -2.84
CA LEU A 110 -4.74 -17.22 -3.06
C LEU A 110 -3.71 -17.04 -4.18
N CYS A 111 -4.10 -16.48 -5.32
CA CYS A 111 -3.18 -16.15 -6.41
C CYS A 111 -2.08 -15.19 -5.96
N GLY A 112 -2.41 -14.20 -5.13
CA GLY A 112 -1.46 -13.27 -4.56
C GLY A 112 -0.37 -13.96 -3.72
N LYS A 113 -0.69 -15.04 -3.02
CA LYS A 113 0.29 -15.88 -2.32
C LYS A 113 1.28 -16.51 -3.31
N PHE A 114 0.79 -17.15 -4.36
CA PHE A 114 1.64 -17.81 -5.35
C PHE A 114 2.51 -16.82 -6.12
N ILE A 115 1.97 -15.66 -6.49
CA ILE A 115 2.74 -14.60 -7.17
C ILE A 115 3.87 -14.07 -6.29
N ARG A 116 3.63 -13.87 -4.98
CA ARG A 116 4.70 -13.46 -4.05
C ARG A 116 5.79 -14.52 -3.95
N MET A 117 5.42 -15.80 -3.86
CA MET A 117 6.39 -16.90 -3.85
C MET A 117 7.22 -16.93 -5.13
N ALA A 118 6.57 -16.83 -6.28
CA ALA A 118 7.24 -16.81 -7.57
C ALA A 118 8.17 -15.58 -7.72
N LEU A 119 7.74 -14.41 -7.26
CA LEU A 119 8.55 -13.20 -7.27
C LEU A 119 9.81 -13.35 -6.42
N ILE A 120 9.70 -13.90 -5.21
CA ILE A 120 10.86 -14.16 -4.34
C ILE A 120 11.83 -15.10 -5.03
N LEU A 121 11.34 -16.23 -5.58
CA LEU A 121 12.18 -17.19 -6.29
C LEU A 121 12.87 -16.57 -7.51
N LYS A 122 12.14 -15.75 -8.26
CA LYS A 122 12.70 -15.04 -9.42
C LYS A 122 13.80 -14.07 -9.00
N LEU A 123 13.57 -13.25 -8.00
CA LEU A 123 14.57 -12.30 -7.50
C LEU A 123 15.81 -13.01 -6.98
N LEU A 124 15.65 -14.12 -6.27
CA LEU A 124 16.80 -14.93 -5.80
C LEU A 124 17.57 -15.56 -6.96
N ALA A 125 16.89 -16.00 -8.02
CA ALA A 125 17.54 -16.59 -9.19
C ALA A 125 18.22 -15.56 -10.09
N GLU A 126 17.66 -14.36 -10.19
CA GLU A 126 18.19 -13.26 -11.01
C GLU A 126 19.28 -12.44 -10.29
N THR A 127 19.31 -12.49 -8.97
CA THR A 127 20.39 -11.88 -8.20
C THR A 127 21.61 -12.78 -8.34
N PRO A 128 22.66 -12.44 -9.12
CA PRO A 128 23.91 -13.17 -9.07
C PRO A 128 24.30 -13.25 -7.60
N MET A 129 24.76 -14.41 -7.16
CA MET A 129 25.13 -14.59 -5.76
C MET A 129 26.22 -13.55 -5.38
N LEU A 130 25.75 -12.35 -4.99
CA LEU A 130 26.58 -11.34 -4.30
C LEU A 130 27.05 -11.85 -2.92
N LEU A 131 26.72 -13.11 -2.60
CA LEU A 131 27.15 -13.77 -1.38
C LEU A 131 28.57 -14.35 -1.43
N SER A 132 29.28 -14.26 -2.58
CA SER A 132 30.66 -14.76 -2.70
C SER A 132 31.71 -13.67 -2.80
N GLU A 133 31.34 -12.46 -3.04
CA GLU A 133 32.23 -11.32 -2.81
C GLU A 133 31.74 -10.70 -1.51
N THR A 134 32.59 -10.77 -0.48
CA THR A 134 32.47 -9.89 0.67
C THR A 134 32.15 -8.52 0.11
N CYS A 135 30.91 -8.07 0.28
CA CYS A 135 30.59 -6.67 0.07
C CYS A 135 31.53 -5.95 1.03
N GLU A 136 32.68 -5.48 0.53
CA GLU A 136 33.38 -4.40 1.15
C GLU A 136 32.49 -3.17 0.95
N CYS A 137 31.34 -3.20 1.61
CA CYS A 137 30.70 -1.99 2.03
C CYS A 137 31.80 -1.32 2.85
N GLU A 138 32.34 -0.22 2.34
CA GLU A 138 33.08 0.68 3.17
C GLU A 138 32.24 0.82 4.43
N HIS A 139 32.69 0.22 5.52
CA HIS A 139 31.97 0.27 6.78
C HIS A 139 31.93 1.73 7.17
N GLU A 140 30.84 2.39 6.79
CA GLU A 140 30.55 3.70 7.35
C GLU A 140 30.67 3.52 8.85
N GLU A 141 31.52 4.30 9.47
CA GLU A 141 31.91 4.17 10.87
C GLU A 141 30.64 4.14 11.74
N GLU A 142 30.30 2.92 12.20
CA GLU A 142 29.11 2.72 13.04
C GLU A 142 29.42 3.17 14.46
N LEU A 143 28.47 3.90 15.03
CA LEU A 143 28.50 4.37 16.40
C LEU A 143 27.69 3.41 17.28
N VAL A 144 28.30 2.32 17.70
CA VAL A 144 27.66 1.32 18.57
C VAL A 144 27.67 1.82 20.02
N ASN A 145 26.47 1.98 20.61
CA ASN A 145 26.24 2.44 21.99
C ASN A 145 26.92 3.80 22.35
N LYS A 146 27.31 4.58 21.34
CA LYS A 146 27.83 5.96 21.54
C LYS A 146 26.71 7.00 21.47
N VAL A 147 25.67 6.69 20.72
CA VAL A 147 24.48 7.53 20.53
C VAL A 147 23.24 6.70 20.80
N PHE A 148 22.29 7.22 21.59
CA PHE A 148 21.07 6.52 21.97
C PHE A 148 19.87 7.03 21.18
N CYS A 149 19.01 6.14 20.73
CA CYS A 149 17.81 6.49 19.98
C CYS A 149 16.72 6.98 20.94
N ASP A 150 16.10 8.11 20.62
CA ASP A 150 15.03 8.72 21.44
C ASP A 150 13.63 8.37 20.87
N ASN A 151 13.57 7.68 19.74
CA ASN A 151 12.29 7.31 19.17
C ASN A 151 11.63 6.21 20.00
N PRO A 152 10.50 6.47 20.68
CA PRO A 152 9.84 5.48 21.53
C PRO A 152 9.29 4.26 20.77
N ARG A 153 9.26 4.33 19.45
CA ARG A 153 8.86 3.22 18.56
C ARG A 153 10.06 2.45 18.00
N CYS A 154 11.27 2.84 18.33
CA CYS A 154 12.45 2.12 17.92
C CYS A 154 12.55 0.80 18.67
N ILE A 155 13.01 -0.25 18.00
CA ILE A 155 13.22 -1.55 18.65
C ILE A 155 14.19 -1.43 19.83
N THR A 156 15.21 -0.57 19.73
CA THR A 156 16.17 -0.30 20.83
C THR A 156 15.55 0.41 22.03
N SER A 157 14.33 0.96 21.90
CA SER A 157 13.57 1.58 22.99
C SER A 157 12.52 0.62 23.59
N ILE A 158 12.23 -0.48 22.90
CA ILE A 158 11.18 -1.46 23.26
C ILE A 158 11.82 -2.71 23.86
N GLU A 159 12.85 -3.22 23.20
CA GLU A 159 13.55 -4.44 23.61
C GLU A 159 14.81 -4.11 24.40
N GLN A 160 15.08 -4.94 25.41
CA GLN A 160 16.32 -4.89 26.17
C GLN A 160 17.44 -5.63 25.44
N GLU A 161 18.69 -5.26 25.72
CA GLU A 161 19.89 -5.94 25.17
C GLU A 161 20.13 -5.76 23.66
N ILE A 162 19.41 -4.82 23.00
CA ILE A 162 19.71 -4.44 21.61
C ILE A 162 20.62 -3.22 21.60
N ASP A 163 21.77 -3.36 20.96
CA ASP A 163 22.73 -2.27 20.82
C ASP A 163 22.12 -1.08 20.06
N HIS A 164 22.35 0.13 20.55
CA HIS A 164 22.03 1.34 19.80
C HIS A 164 23.10 1.56 18.75
N VAL A 165 22.76 1.38 17.48
CA VAL A 165 23.66 1.54 16.35
C VAL A 165 23.22 2.72 15.51
N PHE A 166 24.15 3.64 15.27
CA PHE A 166 23.96 4.81 14.40
C PHE A 166 25.04 4.82 13.32
N ARG A 167 24.70 5.31 12.14
CA ARG A 167 25.66 5.55 11.05
C ARG A 167 25.65 7.03 10.68
N TYR A 168 26.80 7.57 10.31
CA TYR A 168 26.90 8.92 9.82
C TYR A 168 26.23 9.02 8.44
N THR A 169 25.35 10.00 8.25
CA THR A 169 24.80 10.40 6.95
C THR A 169 25.45 11.70 6.47
N ASP A 170 26.00 12.49 7.38
CA ASP A 170 26.79 13.69 7.07
C ASP A 170 27.83 13.86 8.19
N LYS A 171 29.02 13.37 7.94
CA LYS A 171 30.10 13.36 8.93
C LYS A 171 30.65 14.76 9.21
N GLU A 172 30.65 15.64 8.19
CA GLU A 172 31.16 17.01 8.33
C GLU A 172 30.28 17.84 9.27
N ASN A 173 28.97 17.64 9.22
CA ASN A 173 28.01 18.33 10.06
C ASN A 173 27.62 17.55 11.33
N GLY A 174 28.21 16.38 11.56
CA GLY A 174 27.93 15.53 12.72
C GLY A 174 26.51 14.94 12.70
N ILE A 175 25.95 14.67 11.51
CA ILE A 175 24.60 14.11 11.39
C ILE A 175 24.69 12.60 11.27
N CYS A 176 23.97 11.89 12.16
CA CYS A 176 23.87 10.44 12.12
C CYS A 176 22.41 9.98 12.18
N ARG A 177 22.17 8.72 11.76
CA ARG A 177 20.85 8.09 11.80
C ARG A 177 20.91 6.73 12.47
N CYS A 178 19.86 6.43 13.21
CA CYS A 178 19.65 5.12 13.80
C CYS A 178 19.45 4.07 12.69
N VAL A 179 20.18 2.97 12.72
CA VAL A 179 20.09 1.91 11.68
C VAL A 179 18.75 1.16 11.67
N TYR A 180 17.97 1.23 12.76
CA TYR A 180 16.69 0.52 12.89
C TYR A 180 15.48 1.35 12.50
N CYS A 181 15.45 2.63 12.85
CA CYS A 181 14.25 3.46 12.66
C CYS A 181 14.53 4.77 11.89
N GLU A 182 15.75 4.97 11.41
CA GLU A 182 16.19 6.13 10.63
C GLU A 182 16.03 7.50 11.36
N ALA A 183 15.75 7.48 12.66
CA ALA A 183 15.71 8.71 13.45
C ALA A 183 17.06 9.43 13.39
N GLN A 184 17.03 10.71 13.01
CA GLN A 184 18.22 11.54 12.85
C GLN A 184 18.65 12.14 14.18
N LYS A 185 19.95 12.16 14.43
CA LYS A 185 20.60 12.90 15.51
C LYS A 185 21.77 13.71 15.00
N LYS A 186 22.04 14.79 15.69
CA LYS A 186 23.25 15.60 15.53
C LYS A 186 24.13 15.41 16.76
N ILE A 187 25.40 15.08 16.54
CA ILE A 187 26.43 14.87 17.57
C ILE A 187 27.44 16.01 17.53
#